data_a3fc4f883ac95278620ea6d2898f59f2
#
_entry.id   a3fc4f883ac95278620ea6d2898f59f2
#
_cell.length_a   1.000
_cell.length_b   1.000
_cell.length_c   1.000
_cell.angle_alpha   90.00
_cell.angle_beta   90.00
_cell.angle_gamma   90.00
#
_symmetry.space_group_name_H-M   'P 1'
#
loop_
_entity.id
_entity.type
_entity.pdbx_description
1 polymer ?
#
loop_
_entity_poly.entity_id
_entity_poly.type
_entity_poly.pdbx_seq_one_letter_code
_entity_poly.pdbx_strand_id
1 'polypeptide(L)'
;MTKSELIENLSTKHPTLSAKEVEGIVKDILELIAQSLEEGNRIEVRDFGSFSLHYRQPRVGRNPKTGDSVKLDAKSVPHFKAGKELKDRVNVFA
;
A
#
# COMPACT_ATOMS: atom_id res chain seq x y z
N MET A 1 10.74 7.35 4.68
CA MET A 1 10.29 7.05 6.07
C MET A 1 9.99 5.57 6.20
N THR A 2 10.58 4.92 7.19
CA THR A 2 10.35 3.52 7.49
C THR A 2 9.16 3.36 8.44
N LYS A 3 8.69 2.11 8.63
CA LYS A 3 7.64 1.82 9.60
C LYS A 3 8.09 2.23 11.01
N SER A 4 9.35 1.98 11.37
CA SER A 4 9.89 2.35 12.68
C SER A 4 9.87 3.87 12.88
N GLU A 5 10.23 4.63 11.86
CA GLU A 5 10.19 6.09 11.91
C GLU A 5 8.75 6.62 12.00
N LEU A 6 7.81 5.96 11.33
CA LEU A 6 6.39 6.31 11.43
C LEU A 6 5.90 6.14 12.87
N ILE A 7 6.23 5.01 13.49
CA ILE A 7 5.88 4.72 14.89
C ILE A 7 6.48 5.78 15.82
N GLU A 8 7.76 6.10 15.62
CA GLU A 8 8.45 7.11 16.41
C GLU A 8 7.80 8.50 16.29
N ASN A 9 7.49 8.91 15.06
CA ASN A 9 6.83 10.19 14.80
C ASN A 9 5.45 10.26 15.46
N LEU A 10 4.68 9.17 15.38
CA LEU A 10 3.36 9.11 16.02
C LEU A 10 3.48 9.14 17.55
N SER A 11 4.47 8.46 18.11
CA SER A 11 4.70 8.46 19.55
C SER A 11 5.00 9.87 20.05
N THR A 12 5.75 10.64 19.30
CA THR A 12 6.07 12.03 19.63
C THR A 12 4.80 12.91 19.64
N LYS A 13 3.88 12.67 18.71
CA LYS A 13 2.61 13.43 18.62
C LYS A 13 1.58 13.01 19.66
N HIS A 14 1.73 11.81 20.21
CA HIS A 14 0.77 11.25 21.17
C HIS A 14 1.50 10.79 22.45
N PRO A 15 2.03 11.73 23.24
CA PRO A 15 2.88 11.39 24.38
C PRO A 15 2.16 10.66 25.53
N THR A 16 0.82 10.62 25.52
CA THR A 16 0.05 9.87 26.51
C THR A 16 -0.01 8.38 26.22
N LEU A 17 0.35 7.97 25.00
CA LEU A 17 0.40 6.57 24.61
C LEU A 17 1.84 6.04 24.74
N SER A 18 1.97 4.79 25.18
CA SER A 18 3.28 4.15 25.21
C SER A 18 3.75 3.84 23.79
N ALA A 19 5.07 3.70 23.60
CA ALA A 19 5.61 3.31 22.30
C ALA A 19 5.06 1.96 21.85
N LYS A 20 4.86 1.04 22.79
CA LYS A 20 4.29 -0.28 22.50
C LYS A 20 2.85 -0.19 22.02
N GLU A 21 2.05 0.69 22.63
CA GLU A 21 0.67 0.92 22.19
C GLU A 21 0.60 1.49 20.78
N VAL A 22 1.45 2.48 20.48
CA VAL A 22 1.52 3.07 19.14
C VAL A 22 1.95 2.04 18.11
N GLU A 23 2.95 1.22 18.44
CA GLU A 23 3.40 0.14 17.56
C GLU A 23 2.26 -0.83 17.24
N GLY A 24 1.49 -1.22 18.26
CA GLY A 24 0.34 -2.12 18.08
C GLY A 24 -0.73 -1.52 17.17
N ILE A 25 -1.03 -0.24 17.34
CA ILE A 25 -2.02 0.46 16.51
C ILE A 25 -1.56 0.50 15.05
N VAL A 26 -0.30 0.84 14.80
CA VAL A 26 0.25 0.88 13.44
C VAL A 26 0.18 -0.50 12.79
N LYS A 27 0.57 -1.54 13.51
CA LYS A 27 0.50 -2.91 13.02
C LYS A 27 -0.94 -3.32 12.68
N ASP A 28 -1.89 -2.95 13.53
CA ASP A 28 -3.30 -3.26 13.32
C ASP A 28 -3.85 -2.59 12.06
N ILE A 29 -3.52 -1.33 11.84
CA ILE A 29 -3.94 -0.61 10.64
C ILE A 29 -3.41 -1.29 9.38
N LEU A 30 -2.12 -1.59 9.35
CA LEU A 30 -1.50 -2.23 8.19
C LEU A 30 -2.08 -3.62 7.95
N GLU A 31 -2.34 -4.38 9.02
CA GLU A 31 -2.93 -5.71 8.91
C GLU A 31 -4.37 -5.66 8.39
N LEU A 32 -5.16 -4.68 8.84
CA LEU A 32 -6.52 -4.51 8.31
C LEU A 32 -6.52 -4.20 6.82
N ILE A 33 -5.59 -3.36 6.37
CA ILE A 33 -5.44 -3.07 4.94
C ILE A 33 -5.08 -4.33 4.17
N ALA A 34 -4.09 -5.08 4.67
CA ALA A 34 -3.65 -6.31 4.02
C ALA A 34 -4.76 -7.36 3.94
N GLN A 35 -5.49 -7.58 5.04
CA GLN A 35 -6.59 -8.54 5.08
C GLN A 35 -7.72 -8.15 4.13
N SER A 36 -8.09 -6.88 4.09
CA SER A 36 -9.14 -6.42 3.19
C SER A 36 -8.78 -6.67 1.73
N LEU A 37 -7.53 -6.43 1.36
CA LEU A 37 -7.05 -6.69 0.01
C LEU A 37 -6.98 -8.18 -0.30
N GLU A 38 -6.58 -9.01 0.67
CA GLU A 38 -6.60 -10.47 0.50
C GLU A 38 -8.00 -10.99 0.19
N GLU A 39 -9.01 -10.39 0.77
CA GLU A 39 -10.41 -10.75 0.55
C GLU A 39 -10.99 -10.15 -0.73
N GLY A 40 -10.19 -9.41 -1.48
CA GLY A 40 -10.60 -8.78 -2.72
C GLY A 40 -11.35 -7.47 -2.55
N ASN A 41 -11.35 -6.90 -1.36
CA ASN A 41 -12.07 -5.67 -1.07
C ASN A 41 -11.23 -4.45 -1.39
N ARG A 42 -11.92 -3.38 -1.77
CA ARG A 42 -11.31 -2.07 -1.97
C ARG A 42 -11.39 -1.27 -0.67
N ILE A 43 -10.32 -0.52 -0.38
CA ILE A 43 -10.29 0.35 0.78
C ILE A 43 -10.25 1.79 0.28
N GLU A 44 -11.20 2.58 0.71
CA GLU A 44 -11.28 3.98 0.32
C GLU A 44 -11.11 4.86 1.55
N VAL A 45 -10.06 5.70 1.54
CA VAL A 45 -9.81 6.66 2.61
C VAL A 45 -10.06 8.04 2.02
N ARG A 46 -11.19 8.61 2.41
CA ARG A 46 -11.62 9.91 1.88
C ARG A 46 -10.52 10.96 2.04
N ASP A 47 -10.31 11.76 1.00
CA ASP A 47 -9.32 12.84 0.91
C ASP A 47 -7.87 12.36 0.87
N PHE A 48 -7.64 11.07 0.97
CA PHE A 48 -6.29 10.50 0.91
C PHE A 48 -6.08 9.68 -0.36
N GLY A 49 -6.86 8.62 -0.53
CA GLY A 49 -6.73 7.76 -1.70
C GLY A 49 -7.45 6.43 -1.51
N SER A 50 -7.22 5.54 -2.43
CA SER A 50 -7.83 4.21 -2.38
C SER A 50 -6.81 3.12 -2.68
N PHE A 51 -7.00 1.99 -1.99
CA PHE A 51 -6.25 0.77 -2.24
C PHE A 51 -7.16 -0.23 -2.92
N SER A 52 -6.68 -0.87 -3.97
CA SER A 52 -7.44 -1.88 -4.69
C SER A 52 -6.49 -2.91 -5.29
N LEU A 53 -7.05 -3.98 -5.82
CA LEU A 53 -6.26 -4.96 -6.53
C LEU A 53 -6.35 -4.72 -8.03
N HIS A 54 -5.23 -4.84 -8.71
CA HIS A 54 -5.18 -4.91 -10.17
C HIS A 54 -4.95 -6.36 -10.54
N TYR A 55 -5.89 -6.94 -11.26
CA TYR A 55 -5.78 -8.29 -11.77
C TYR A 55 -5.00 -8.28 -13.07
N ARG A 56 -3.97 -9.10 -13.13
CA ARG A 56 -3.17 -9.26 -14.34
C ARG A 56 -3.49 -10.61 -14.98
N GLN A 57 -3.91 -10.56 -16.24
CA GLN A 57 -4.22 -11.75 -17.01
C GLN A 57 -2.97 -12.61 -17.22
N PRO A 58 -3.13 -13.94 -17.35
CA PRO A 58 -2.03 -14.79 -17.78
C PRO A 58 -1.53 -14.31 -19.14
N ARG A 59 -0.22 -14.32 -19.29
CA ARG A 59 0.40 -13.87 -20.56
C ARG A 59 1.66 -14.66 -20.83
N VAL A 60 2.12 -14.56 -22.09
CA VAL A 60 3.39 -15.14 -22.51
C VAL A 60 4.43 -14.03 -22.55
N GLY A 61 5.50 -14.19 -21.77
CA GLY A 61 6.65 -13.30 -21.81
C GLY A 61 7.80 -13.95 -22.55
N ARG A 62 8.91 -13.27 -22.61
CA ARG A 62 10.15 -13.80 -23.19
C ARG A 62 11.27 -13.77 -22.16
N ASN A 63 12.04 -14.87 -22.15
CA ASN A 63 13.27 -14.92 -21.36
C ASN A 63 14.33 -14.06 -22.04
N PRO A 64 14.83 -12.99 -21.40
CA PRO A 64 15.81 -12.09 -22.03
C PRO A 64 17.15 -12.75 -22.33
N LYS A 65 17.47 -13.86 -21.66
CA LYS A 65 18.75 -14.57 -21.87
C LYS A 65 18.70 -15.56 -23.03
N THR A 66 17.58 -16.25 -23.19
CA THR A 66 17.43 -17.32 -24.20
C THR A 66 16.53 -16.93 -25.36
N GLY A 67 15.69 -15.92 -25.18
CA GLY A 67 14.68 -15.55 -26.15
C GLY A 67 13.46 -16.46 -26.19
N ASP A 68 13.45 -17.50 -25.33
CA ASP A 68 12.33 -18.44 -25.27
C ASP A 68 11.08 -17.83 -24.65
N SER A 69 9.92 -18.35 -25.06
CA SER A 69 8.65 -17.95 -24.47
C SER A 69 8.52 -18.49 -23.04
N VAL A 70 8.04 -17.64 -22.12
CA VAL A 70 7.78 -18.01 -20.72
C VAL A 70 6.32 -17.72 -20.43
N LYS A 71 5.61 -18.70 -19.93
CA LYS A 71 4.21 -18.55 -19.54
C LYS A 71 4.14 -17.86 -18.18
N LEU A 72 3.46 -16.72 -18.12
CA LEU A 72 3.24 -15.97 -16.89
C LEU A 72 1.82 -16.20 -16.39
N ASP A 73 1.68 -16.63 -15.14
CA ASP A 73 0.39 -16.89 -14.53
C ASP A 73 -0.36 -15.59 -14.20
N ALA A 74 -1.68 -15.71 -14.08
CA ALA A 74 -2.50 -14.61 -13.58
C ALA A 74 -2.14 -14.29 -12.15
N LYS A 75 -2.20 -13.00 -11.78
CA LYS A 75 -1.99 -12.60 -10.39
C LYS A 75 -2.67 -11.27 -10.10
N SER A 76 -2.95 -11.06 -8.82
CA SER A 76 -3.46 -9.78 -8.32
C SER A 76 -2.33 -9.00 -7.68
N VAL A 77 -2.30 -7.70 -7.93
CA VAL A 77 -1.26 -6.81 -7.42
C VAL A 77 -1.94 -5.65 -6.68
N PRO A 78 -1.51 -5.36 -5.44
CA PRO A 78 -2.03 -4.18 -4.75
C PRO A 78 -1.69 -2.90 -5.50
N HIS A 79 -2.65 -1.99 -5.55
CA HIS A 79 -2.48 -0.70 -6.21
C HIS A 79 -3.05 0.41 -5.33
N PHE A 80 -2.33 1.50 -5.23
CA PHE A 80 -2.78 2.70 -4.53
C PHE A 80 -3.01 3.82 -5.53
N LYS A 81 -4.19 4.45 -5.45
CA LYS A 81 -4.52 5.63 -6.24
C LYS A 81 -4.72 6.80 -5.31
N ALA A 82 -3.90 7.83 -5.45
CA ALA A 82 -4.01 9.03 -4.64
C ALA A 82 -5.31 9.79 -4.94
N GLY A 83 -5.94 10.32 -3.90
CA GLY A 83 -7.08 11.20 -4.05
C GLY A 83 -6.63 12.60 -4.47
N LYS A 84 -7.60 13.44 -4.83
CA LYS A 84 -7.33 14.80 -5.32
C LYS A 84 -6.53 15.63 -4.29
N GLU A 85 -6.95 15.59 -3.03
CA GLU A 85 -6.31 16.38 -1.99
C GLU A 85 -4.85 15.99 -1.78
N LEU A 86 -4.55 14.68 -1.77
CA LEU A 86 -3.17 14.22 -1.65
C LEU A 86 -2.34 14.63 -2.87
N LYS A 87 -2.90 14.51 -4.07
CA LYS A 87 -2.24 14.95 -5.30
C LYS A 87 -1.91 16.44 -5.26
N ASP A 88 -2.86 17.25 -4.80
CA ASP A 88 -2.66 18.70 -4.70
C ASP A 88 -1.54 19.04 -3.71
N ARG A 89 -1.48 18.31 -2.58
CA ARG A 89 -0.45 18.55 -1.58
C ARG A 89 0.97 18.23 -2.07
N VAL A 90 1.12 17.21 -2.88
CA VAL A 90 2.45 16.83 -3.39
C VAL A 90 2.86 17.63 -4.62
N ASN A 91 1.94 18.36 -5.24
CA ASN A 91 2.19 19.17 -6.43
C ASN A 91 2.20 20.67 -6.13
N VAL A 92 2.50 21.05 -4.89
CA VAL A 92 2.51 22.45 -4.46
C VAL A 92 3.48 23.31 -5.28
N PHE A 93 4.56 22.70 -5.74
CA PHE A 93 5.60 23.40 -6.51
C PHE A 93 5.56 23.10 -8.01
N ALA A 94 4.52 22.45 -8.46
CA ALA A 94 4.35 22.09 -9.89
C ALA A 94 3.90 23.30 -10.70
#